data_a61fe788becc77215097c6dc1c6c1fb2
#
_entry.id   a61fe788becc77215097c6dc1c6c1fb2
#
_cell.length_a   1.000
_cell.length_b   1.000
_cell.length_c   1.000
_cell.angle_alpha   90.00
_cell.angle_beta   90.00
_cell.angle_gamma   90.00
#
_symmetry.space_group_name_H-M   'P 1'
#
loop_
_entity.id
_entity.type
_entity.pdbx_description
1 polymer ?
#
loop_
_entity_poly.entity_id
_entity_poly.type
_entity_poly.pdbx_seq_one_letter_code
_entity_poly.pdbx_strand_id
1 'polypeptide(L)'
;MMAESMLNASDLQALWVTLQLAGLSTLFLLVLGTPLAWWLARTHSRLRAPVEALVALPLVLPPTVLGFYLLLAMGPGGPLAGLSLAFTFAGLLLGSMVYSLPFVVQPLRDAFAAIGEQPLEMAACLGASPVDRFCSVVLPLARPGYVTASVLGFAHTLGEFGVVLMIGGNIPGETRVLSIAVYEHVEALDYARAHTLAAGLLILSFALLLVVYTSRFRRRVGP
;
A
#
# COMPACT_ATOMS: atom_id res chain seq x y z
N MET A 1 25.66 -7.46 -31.22
CA MET A 1 25.88 -8.25 -30.01
C MET A 1 25.88 -7.32 -28.78
N MET A 2 24.89 -6.42 -28.70
CA MET A 2 24.70 -5.46 -27.58
C MET A 2 23.24 -5.29 -27.16
N ALA A 3 22.38 -6.23 -27.53
CA ALA A 3 20.96 -6.23 -27.12
C ALA A 3 20.58 -7.49 -26.33
N GLU A 4 21.55 -8.28 -25.87
CA GLU A 4 21.29 -9.43 -25.02
C GLU A 4 20.99 -8.95 -23.60
N SER A 5 19.69 -8.81 -23.40
CA SER A 5 18.99 -8.75 -22.12
C SER A 5 19.51 -7.73 -21.10
N MET A 6 19.14 -6.46 -21.31
CA MET A 6 19.17 -5.45 -20.25
C MET A 6 18.33 -5.89 -19.04
N LEU A 7 17.42 -6.86 -19.21
CA LEU A 7 16.62 -7.51 -18.17
C LEU A 7 16.85 -9.01 -18.23
N ASN A 8 17.26 -9.58 -17.11
CA ASN A 8 17.40 -11.01 -16.94
C ASN A 8 16.03 -11.65 -16.59
N ALA A 9 15.86 -12.94 -16.83
CA ALA A 9 14.63 -13.65 -16.44
C ALA A 9 14.29 -13.49 -14.94
N SER A 10 15.32 -13.45 -14.08
CA SER A 10 15.16 -13.20 -12.65
C SER A 10 14.68 -11.78 -12.34
N ASP A 11 15.05 -10.77 -13.12
CA ASP A 11 14.60 -9.39 -12.94
C ASP A 11 13.15 -9.23 -13.36
N LEU A 12 12.72 -9.94 -14.41
CA LEU A 12 11.30 -10.00 -14.81
C LEU A 12 10.44 -10.72 -13.77
N GLN A 13 10.97 -11.77 -13.15
CA GLN A 13 10.29 -12.44 -12.03
C GLN A 13 10.16 -11.49 -10.83
N ALA A 14 11.22 -10.76 -10.48
CA ALA A 14 11.19 -9.77 -9.39
C ALA A 14 10.18 -8.65 -9.68
N LEU A 15 10.10 -8.17 -10.92
CA LEU A 15 9.07 -7.22 -11.35
C LEU A 15 7.66 -7.79 -11.16
N TRP A 16 7.44 -9.03 -11.58
CA TRP A 16 6.15 -9.70 -11.44
C TRP A 16 5.73 -9.86 -9.98
N VAL A 17 6.63 -10.34 -9.11
CA VAL A 17 6.41 -10.46 -7.67
C VAL A 17 6.07 -9.09 -7.06
N THR A 18 6.81 -8.04 -7.45
CA THR A 18 6.55 -6.67 -6.98
C THR A 18 5.16 -6.17 -7.38
N LEU A 19 4.76 -6.37 -8.63
CA LEU A 19 3.44 -5.95 -9.12
C LEU A 19 2.30 -6.73 -8.45
N GLN A 20 2.48 -8.04 -8.25
CA GLN A 20 1.53 -8.86 -7.50
C GLN A 20 1.42 -8.39 -6.05
N LEU A 21 2.56 -8.16 -5.38
CA LEU A 21 2.60 -7.70 -4.00
C LEU A 21 1.89 -6.34 -3.88
N ALA A 22 2.25 -5.37 -4.72
CA ALA A 22 1.67 -4.03 -4.70
C ALA A 22 0.16 -4.06 -5.01
N GLY A 23 -0.27 -4.85 -6.00
CA GLY A 23 -1.68 -4.98 -6.37
C GLY A 23 -2.51 -5.62 -5.27
N LEU A 24 -2.07 -6.77 -4.74
CA LEU A 24 -2.77 -7.49 -3.69
C LEU A 24 -2.78 -6.71 -2.37
N SER A 25 -1.64 -6.14 -1.94
CA SER A 25 -1.59 -5.30 -0.73
C SER A 25 -2.56 -4.14 -0.82
N THR A 26 -2.58 -3.43 -1.96
CA THR A 26 -3.50 -2.31 -2.18
C THR A 26 -4.95 -2.77 -2.15
N LEU A 27 -5.29 -3.87 -2.82
CA LEU A 27 -6.65 -4.41 -2.86
C LEU A 27 -7.14 -4.78 -1.45
N PHE A 28 -6.35 -5.55 -0.71
CA PHE A 28 -6.70 -5.93 0.67
C PHE A 28 -6.79 -4.73 1.59
N LEU A 29 -5.86 -3.76 1.45
CA LEU A 29 -5.91 -2.53 2.24
C LEU A 29 -7.12 -1.66 1.92
N LEU A 30 -7.57 -1.59 0.66
CA LEU A 30 -8.80 -0.88 0.32
C LEU A 30 -10.03 -1.56 0.95
N VAL A 31 -10.09 -2.89 0.93
CA VAL A 31 -11.21 -3.65 1.51
C VAL A 31 -11.21 -3.54 3.03
N LEU A 32 -10.09 -3.84 3.69
CA LEU A 32 -9.97 -3.85 5.15
C LEU A 32 -9.82 -2.44 5.74
N GLY A 33 -9.15 -1.55 5.03
CA GLY A 33 -8.93 -0.16 5.43
C GLY A 33 -10.18 0.70 5.33
N THR A 34 -11.11 0.39 4.41
CA THR A 34 -12.37 1.15 4.26
C THR A 34 -13.20 1.19 5.56
N PRO A 35 -13.55 0.07 6.21
CA PRO A 35 -14.29 0.12 7.47
C PRO A 35 -13.51 0.81 8.59
N LEU A 36 -12.18 0.63 8.64
CA LEU A 36 -11.34 1.30 9.62
C LEU A 36 -11.32 2.83 9.38
N ALA A 37 -11.11 3.26 8.15
CA ALA A 37 -11.11 4.67 7.77
C ALA A 37 -12.47 5.31 8.00
N TRP A 38 -13.56 4.60 7.70
CA TRP A 38 -14.92 5.04 7.96
C TRP A 38 -15.17 5.24 9.46
N TRP A 39 -14.78 4.25 10.27
CA TRP A 39 -14.90 4.34 11.73
C TRP A 39 -14.09 5.53 12.27
N LEU A 40 -12.84 5.70 11.85
CA LEU A 40 -11.97 6.82 12.25
C LEU A 40 -12.56 8.19 11.86
N ALA A 41 -13.22 8.29 10.71
CA ALA A 41 -13.81 9.53 10.24
C ALA A 41 -15.05 9.95 11.06
N ARG A 42 -15.78 8.96 11.62
CA ARG A 42 -17.10 9.18 12.26
C ARG A 42 -17.12 9.02 13.78
N THR A 43 -16.11 8.37 14.33
CA THR A 43 -16.11 8.06 15.76
C THR A 43 -15.77 9.27 16.63
N HIS A 44 -16.48 9.42 17.75
CA HIS A 44 -16.16 10.33 18.83
C HIS A 44 -15.56 9.58 20.04
N SER A 45 -15.23 8.31 19.88
CA SER A 45 -14.65 7.47 20.93
C SER A 45 -13.27 7.96 21.36
N ARG A 46 -12.96 7.75 22.65
CA ARG A 46 -11.60 7.98 23.19
C ARG A 46 -10.54 7.06 22.56
N LEU A 47 -10.97 5.96 21.93
CA LEU A 47 -10.09 5.03 21.21
C LEU A 47 -9.62 5.58 19.85
N ARG A 48 -10.20 6.67 19.35
CA ARG A 48 -9.81 7.27 18.07
C ARG A 48 -8.33 7.62 18.05
N ALA A 49 -7.86 8.38 19.02
CA ALA A 49 -6.47 8.84 19.06
C ALA A 49 -5.43 7.69 19.11
N PRO A 50 -5.56 6.67 19.99
CA PRO A 50 -4.63 5.55 19.97
C PRO A 50 -4.70 4.70 18.70
N VAL A 51 -5.87 4.53 18.08
CA VAL A 51 -5.98 3.80 16.81
C VAL A 51 -5.37 4.62 15.66
N GLU A 52 -5.62 5.93 15.59
CA GLU A 52 -4.95 6.81 14.61
C GLU A 52 -3.42 6.77 14.77
N ALA A 53 -2.92 6.79 15.99
CA ALA A 53 -1.49 6.68 16.27
C ALA A 53 -0.92 5.32 15.81
N LEU A 54 -1.65 4.22 16.05
CA LEU A 54 -1.26 2.88 15.61
C LEU A 54 -1.24 2.78 14.08
N VAL A 55 -2.25 3.32 13.40
CA VAL A 55 -2.29 3.39 11.93
C VAL A 55 -1.13 4.20 11.38
N ALA A 56 -0.76 5.31 12.03
CA ALA A 56 0.32 6.19 11.60
C ALA A 56 1.72 5.68 11.99
N LEU A 57 1.83 4.72 12.91
CA LEU A 57 3.09 4.23 13.45
C LEU A 57 4.12 3.81 12.37
N PRO A 58 3.73 3.12 11.28
CA PRO A 58 4.64 2.75 10.20
C PRO A 58 5.32 3.94 9.49
N LEU A 59 4.73 5.14 9.54
CA LEU A 59 5.35 6.34 8.94
C LEU A 59 6.57 6.84 9.70
N VAL A 60 6.65 6.53 10.99
CA VAL A 60 7.70 7.04 11.91
C VAL A 60 8.75 5.97 12.18
N LEU A 61 8.35 4.70 12.22
CA LEU A 61 9.26 3.59 12.46
C LEU A 61 10.19 3.38 11.26
N PRO A 62 11.51 3.18 11.52
CA PRO A 62 12.39 2.69 10.46
C PRO A 62 11.85 1.37 9.87
N PRO A 63 11.85 1.22 8.54
CA PRO A 63 11.32 0.00 7.88
C PRO A 63 11.94 -1.29 8.40
N THR A 64 13.24 -1.28 8.69
CA THR A 64 13.96 -2.43 9.23
C THR A 64 13.50 -2.81 10.64
N VAL A 65 13.14 -1.84 11.47
CA VAL A 65 12.63 -2.07 12.84
C VAL A 65 11.26 -2.73 12.75
N LEU A 66 10.37 -2.20 11.91
CA LEU A 66 9.06 -2.81 11.69
C LEU A 66 9.19 -4.23 11.14
N GLY A 67 10.03 -4.42 10.12
CA GLY A 67 10.31 -5.73 9.53
C GLY A 67 10.86 -6.73 10.55
N PHE A 68 11.75 -6.30 11.42
CA PHE A 68 12.29 -7.13 12.49
C PHE A 68 11.19 -7.62 13.46
N TYR A 69 10.33 -6.73 13.95
CA TYR A 69 9.23 -7.14 14.84
C TYR A 69 8.20 -8.02 14.15
N LEU A 70 7.91 -7.77 12.87
CA LEU A 70 7.05 -8.66 12.08
C LEU A 70 7.68 -10.04 11.88
N LEU A 71 9.00 -10.10 11.62
CA LEU A 71 9.72 -11.36 11.53
C LEU A 71 9.67 -12.14 12.84
N LEU A 72 9.87 -11.48 13.99
CA LEU A 72 9.72 -12.11 15.29
C LEU A 72 8.29 -12.63 15.53
N ALA A 73 7.30 -11.87 15.12
CA ALA A 73 5.89 -12.28 15.26
C ALA A 73 5.54 -13.51 14.39
N MET A 74 6.14 -13.62 13.20
CA MET A 74 5.93 -14.71 12.24
C MET A 74 6.85 -15.91 12.48
N GLY A 75 7.96 -15.69 13.20
CA GLY A 75 9.00 -16.70 13.45
C GLY A 75 8.64 -17.71 14.54
N PRO A 76 9.51 -18.72 14.77
CA PRO A 76 9.32 -19.73 15.82
C PRO A 76 9.17 -19.07 17.20
N GLY A 77 8.09 -19.37 17.90
CA GLY A 77 7.77 -18.77 19.21
C GLY A 77 7.01 -17.43 19.16
N GLY A 78 6.80 -16.85 17.99
CA GLY A 78 5.94 -15.69 17.81
C GLY A 78 4.45 -16.03 17.77
N PRO A 79 3.56 -15.02 17.93
CA PRO A 79 2.10 -15.25 17.93
C PRO A 79 1.54 -15.79 16.61
N LEU A 80 2.27 -15.66 15.50
CA LEU A 80 1.89 -16.14 14.16
C LEU A 80 2.70 -17.35 13.72
N ALA A 81 3.49 -17.98 14.62
CA ALA A 81 4.37 -19.11 14.30
C ALA A 81 3.63 -20.29 13.62
N GLY A 82 2.38 -20.55 14.04
CA GLY A 82 1.55 -21.62 13.47
C GLY A 82 1.16 -21.44 12.00
N LEU A 83 1.32 -20.23 11.44
CA LEU A 83 0.97 -19.92 10.05
C LEU A 83 2.16 -20.06 9.08
N SER A 84 3.37 -20.27 9.57
CA SER A 84 4.61 -20.42 8.76
C SER A 84 4.79 -19.33 7.70
N LEU A 85 4.57 -18.05 8.09
CA LEU A 85 4.55 -16.92 7.17
C LEU A 85 5.94 -16.37 6.85
N ALA A 86 6.92 -16.52 7.74
CA ALA A 86 8.26 -16.00 7.51
C ALA A 86 8.86 -16.58 6.22
N PHE A 87 9.50 -15.72 5.41
CA PHE A 87 10.13 -16.04 4.13
C PHE A 87 9.19 -16.62 3.07
N THR A 88 7.89 -16.29 3.14
CA THR A 88 6.88 -16.65 2.12
C THR A 88 6.25 -15.40 1.52
N PHE A 89 5.64 -15.53 0.34
CA PHE A 89 4.88 -14.44 -0.29
C PHE A 89 3.71 -13.98 0.60
N ALA A 90 3.05 -14.87 1.33
CA ALA A 90 1.97 -14.52 2.26
C ALA A 90 2.46 -13.65 3.43
N GLY A 91 3.63 -13.96 3.97
CA GLY A 91 4.28 -13.13 4.99
C GLY A 91 4.69 -11.77 4.44
N LEU A 92 5.21 -11.74 3.20
CA LEU A 92 5.53 -10.50 2.50
C LEU A 92 4.28 -9.61 2.34
N LEU A 93 3.17 -10.21 1.89
CA LEU A 93 1.90 -9.53 1.71
C LEU A 93 1.40 -8.92 3.04
N LEU A 94 1.42 -9.70 4.13
CA LEU A 94 1.02 -9.21 5.44
C LEU A 94 1.91 -8.04 5.91
N GLY A 95 3.22 -8.16 5.77
CA GLY A 95 4.17 -7.11 6.12
C GLY A 95 3.97 -5.83 5.32
N SER A 96 3.82 -5.95 4.01
CA SER A 96 3.53 -4.83 3.12
C SER A 96 2.20 -4.16 3.43
N MET A 97 1.16 -4.95 3.80
CA MET A 97 -0.11 -4.39 4.25
C MET A 97 0.04 -3.59 5.54
N VAL A 98 0.79 -4.07 6.52
CA VAL A 98 1.04 -3.34 7.77
C VAL A 98 1.81 -2.06 7.49
N TYR A 99 2.85 -2.12 6.66
CA TYR A 99 3.69 -0.97 6.36
C TYR A 99 3.01 0.07 5.47
N SER A 100 2.18 -0.36 4.52
CA SER A 100 1.43 0.53 3.62
C SER A 100 0.08 1.00 4.18
N LEU A 101 -0.32 0.52 5.37
CA LEU A 101 -1.61 0.84 6.00
C LEU A 101 -1.93 2.34 6.05
N PRO A 102 -1.01 3.23 6.52
CA PRO A 102 -1.30 4.66 6.62
C PRO A 102 -1.55 5.31 5.25
N PHE A 103 -0.89 4.83 4.20
CA PHE A 103 -1.02 5.38 2.83
C PHE A 103 -2.38 5.12 2.20
N VAL A 104 -3.12 4.16 2.73
CA VAL A 104 -4.49 3.85 2.30
C VAL A 104 -5.53 4.40 3.28
N VAL A 105 -5.36 4.16 4.58
CA VAL A 105 -6.36 4.52 5.58
C VAL A 105 -6.49 6.04 5.75
N GLN A 106 -5.38 6.80 5.76
CA GLN A 106 -5.45 8.25 5.97
C GLN A 106 -6.18 8.99 4.84
N PRO A 107 -5.87 8.76 3.53
CA PRO A 107 -6.61 9.40 2.45
C PRO A 107 -8.09 9.02 2.43
N LEU A 108 -8.43 7.78 2.77
CA LEU A 108 -9.83 7.35 2.87
C LEU A 108 -10.54 8.03 4.03
N ARG A 109 -9.92 8.07 5.21
CA ARG A 109 -10.46 8.78 6.39
C ARG A 109 -10.74 10.26 6.07
N ASP A 110 -9.79 10.95 5.44
CA ASP A 110 -9.92 12.35 5.10
C ASP A 110 -11.04 12.58 4.05
N ALA A 111 -11.16 11.68 3.09
CA ALA A 111 -12.23 11.72 2.10
C ALA A 111 -13.62 11.50 2.75
N PHE A 112 -13.73 10.57 3.69
CA PHE A 112 -14.95 10.31 4.42
C PHE A 112 -15.31 11.47 5.37
N ALA A 113 -14.33 12.05 6.04
CA ALA A 113 -14.54 13.22 6.89
C ALA A 113 -15.03 14.45 6.09
N ALA A 114 -14.51 14.64 4.89
CA ALA A 114 -14.88 15.76 4.00
C ALA A 114 -16.33 15.71 3.48
N ILE A 115 -16.99 14.55 3.51
CA ILE A 115 -18.40 14.39 3.09
C ILE A 115 -19.34 15.11 4.08
N GLY A 116 -18.96 15.19 5.35
CA GLY A 116 -19.83 15.75 6.40
C GLY A 116 -21.03 14.85 6.73
N GLU A 117 -21.98 15.36 7.52
CA GLU A 117 -23.16 14.63 7.95
C GLU A 117 -24.41 14.93 7.11
N GLN A 118 -24.49 16.14 6.57
CA GLN A 118 -25.67 16.64 5.86
C GLN A 118 -26.14 15.73 4.70
N PRO A 119 -25.29 15.22 3.78
CA PRO A 119 -25.76 14.32 2.72
C PRO A 119 -26.31 12.98 3.25
N LEU A 120 -25.79 12.52 4.38
CA LEU A 120 -26.22 11.26 5.01
C LEU A 120 -27.55 11.44 5.74
N GLU A 121 -27.76 12.58 6.39
CA GLU A 121 -29.03 12.93 7.04
C GLU A 121 -30.13 13.10 6.02
N MET A 122 -29.86 13.80 4.91
CA MET A 122 -30.81 13.94 3.80
C MET A 122 -31.24 12.57 3.23
N ALA A 123 -30.29 11.68 2.99
CA ALA A 123 -30.60 10.33 2.52
C ALA A 123 -31.38 9.51 3.57
N ALA A 124 -31.10 9.72 4.87
CA ALA A 124 -31.87 9.10 5.95
C ALA A 124 -33.32 9.58 5.99
N CYS A 125 -33.57 10.89 5.80
CA CYS A 125 -34.90 11.45 5.71
C CYS A 125 -35.73 10.88 4.54
N LEU A 126 -35.04 10.48 3.45
CA LEU A 126 -35.64 9.79 2.31
C LEU A 126 -35.83 8.28 2.54
N GLY A 127 -35.53 7.76 3.73
CA GLY A 127 -35.73 6.35 4.09
C GLY A 127 -34.57 5.43 3.70
N ALA A 128 -33.42 5.96 3.27
CA ALA A 128 -32.27 5.13 2.90
C ALA A 128 -31.69 4.40 4.12
N SER A 129 -31.47 3.08 4.00
CA SER A 129 -30.81 2.27 5.00
C SER A 129 -29.33 2.69 5.20
N PRO A 130 -28.66 2.32 6.31
CA PRO A 130 -27.24 2.62 6.49
C PRO A 130 -26.34 2.10 5.36
N VAL A 131 -26.64 0.92 4.82
CA VAL A 131 -25.90 0.33 3.69
C VAL A 131 -26.17 1.12 2.42
N ASP A 132 -27.42 1.48 2.13
CA ASP A 132 -27.77 2.29 0.96
C ASP A 132 -27.09 3.66 1.02
N ARG A 133 -27.06 4.31 2.19
CA ARG A 133 -26.35 5.58 2.38
C ARG A 133 -24.85 5.44 2.10
N PHE A 134 -24.25 4.35 2.58
CA PHE A 134 -22.84 4.11 2.30
C PHE A 134 -22.58 3.87 0.80
N CYS A 135 -23.34 2.98 0.16
CA CYS A 135 -23.13 2.62 -1.24
C CYS A 135 -23.53 3.72 -2.22
N SER A 136 -24.65 4.42 -1.97
CA SER A 136 -25.23 5.38 -2.92
C SER A 136 -24.77 6.82 -2.68
N VAL A 137 -24.30 7.16 -1.49
CA VAL A 137 -23.85 8.53 -1.16
C VAL A 137 -22.34 8.56 -0.87
N VAL A 138 -21.88 7.76 0.12
CA VAL A 138 -20.51 7.85 0.60
C VAL A 138 -19.51 7.39 -0.46
N LEU A 139 -19.69 6.20 -1.00
CA LEU A 139 -18.76 5.64 -2.01
C LEU A 139 -18.60 6.54 -3.24
N PRO A 140 -19.68 7.05 -3.87
CA PRO A 140 -19.56 7.97 -4.98
C PRO A 140 -18.83 9.28 -4.63
N LEU A 141 -19.13 9.87 -3.48
CA LEU A 141 -18.49 11.11 -3.03
C LEU A 141 -17.02 10.89 -2.63
N ALA A 142 -16.70 9.73 -2.05
CA ALA A 142 -15.35 9.36 -1.65
C ALA A 142 -14.45 8.86 -2.79
N ARG A 143 -14.95 8.70 -4.04
CA ARG A 143 -14.17 8.20 -5.18
C ARG A 143 -12.78 8.85 -5.32
N PRO A 144 -12.59 10.19 -5.13
CA PRO A 144 -11.26 10.80 -5.18
C PRO A 144 -10.31 10.27 -4.10
N GLY A 145 -10.86 9.99 -2.92
CA GLY A 145 -10.11 9.40 -1.81
C GLY A 145 -9.63 7.98 -2.15
N TYR A 146 -10.52 7.17 -2.73
CA TYR A 146 -10.17 5.82 -3.19
C TYR A 146 -9.08 5.83 -4.26
N VAL A 147 -9.16 6.73 -5.26
CA VAL A 147 -8.11 6.87 -6.27
C VAL A 147 -6.79 7.26 -5.61
N THR A 148 -6.81 8.22 -4.69
CA THR A 148 -5.60 8.64 -3.98
C THR A 148 -5.03 7.50 -3.14
N ALA A 149 -5.86 6.81 -2.35
CA ALA A 149 -5.46 5.68 -1.51
C ALA A 149 -4.88 4.52 -2.34
N SER A 150 -5.54 4.19 -3.46
CA SER A 150 -5.05 3.14 -4.37
C SER A 150 -3.67 3.45 -4.93
N VAL A 151 -3.48 4.66 -5.44
CA VAL A 151 -2.19 5.02 -6.06
C VAL A 151 -1.10 5.17 -5.01
N LEU A 152 -1.38 5.78 -3.85
CA LEU A 152 -0.38 5.93 -2.79
C LEU A 152 -0.01 4.57 -2.18
N GLY A 153 -0.98 3.71 -1.88
CA GLY A 153 -0.72 2.36 -1.38
C GLY A 153 0.11 1.52 -2.35
N PHE A 154 -0.30 1.52 -3.63
CA PHE A 154 0.42 0.80 -4.69
C PHE A 154 1.84 1.33 -4.89
N ALA A 155 2.01 2.66 -5.02
CA ALA A 155 3.31 3.27 -5.24
C ALA A 155 4.25 3.09 -4.03
N HIS A 156 3.72 3.12 -2.80
CA HIS A 156 4.50 2.86 -1.60
C HIS A 156 5.04 1.42 -1.59
N THR A 157 4.18 0.43 -1.87
CA THR A 157 4.59 -0.98 -1.92
C THR A 157 5.59 -1.26 -3.05
N LEU A 158 5.51 -0.57 -4.19
CA LEU A 158 6.49 -0.69 -5.28
C LEU A 158 7.93 -0.34 -4.83
N GLY A 159 8.06 0.70 -3.99
CA GLY A 159 9.36 1.17 -3.49
C GLY A 159 9.80 0.55 -2.17
N GLU A 160 9.04 -0.39 -1.63
CA GLU A 160 9.32 -1.01 -0.33
C GLU A 160 10.58 -1.88 -0.39
N PHE A 161 11.51 -1.66 0.56
CA PHE A 161 12.78 -2.40 0.63
C PHE A 161 13.03 -2.99 2.02
N GLY A 162 13.13 -2.17 3.06
CA GLY A 162 13.60 -2.62 4.38
C GLY A 162 12.73 -3.67 5.04
N VAL A 163 11.38 -3.50 4.98
CA VAL A 163 10.43 -4.47 5.55
C VAL A 163 10.47 -5.77 4.76
N VAL A 164 10.38 -5.69 3.43
CA VAL A 164 10.34 -6.89 2.56
C VAL A 164 11.62 -7.69 2.62
N LEU A 165 12.78 -7.04 2.74
CA LEU A 165 14.06 -7.72 2.91
C LEU A 165 14.11 -8.50 4.23
N MET A 166 13.63 -7.89 5.32
CA MET A 166 13.65 -8.50 6.66
C MET A 166 12.74 -9.73 6.76
N ILE A 167 11.54 -9.67 6.22
CA ILE A 167 10.54 -10.75 6.38
C ILE A 167 10.53 -11.75 5.23
N GLY A 168 10.94 -11.34 4.03
CA GLY A 168 10.94 -12.16 2.83
C GLY A 168 12.30 -12.75 2.50
N GLY A 169 13.38 -12.16 3.00
CA GLY A 169 14.72 -12.48 2.55
C GLY A 169 14.90 -12.08 1.09
N ASN A 170 15.37 -12.99 0.24
CA ASN A 170 15.63 -12.74 -1.16
C ASN A 170 15.50 -14.04 -1.96
N ILE A 171 14.32 -14.66 -1.91
CA ILE A 171 14.07 -15.93 -2.58
C ILE A 171 13.58 -15.66 -4.01
N PRO A 172 14.37 -16.02 -5.05
CA PRO A 172 14.00 -15.79 -6.44
C PRO A 172 12.66 -16.45 -6.80
N GLY A 173 11.78 -15.67 -7.44
CA GLY A 173 10.46 -16.13 -7.88
C GLY A 173 9.39 -16.17 -6.77
N GLU A 174 9.74 -15.97 -5.50
CA GLU A 174 8.81 -16.03 -4.37
C GLU A 174 8.76 -14.71 -3.58
N THR A 175 9.87 -14.25 -3.04
CA THR A 175 9.93 -13.07 -2.18
C THR A 175 10.89 -11.99 -2.67
N ARG A 176 11.65 -12.27 -3.73
CA ARG A 176 12.54 -11.30 -4.34
C ARG A 176 11.73 -10.24 -5.10
N VAL A 177 11.68 -9.02 -4.55
CA VAL A 177 11.05 -7.86 -5.18
C VAL A 177 12.07 -7.02 -5.94
N LEU A 178 11.59 -6.11 -6.79
CA LEU A 178 12.43 -5.31 -7.69
C LEU A 178 13.41 -4.38 -6.93
N SER A 179 13.01 -3.83 -5.79
CA SER A 179 13.89 -3.02 -4.94
C SER A 179 15.07 -3.82 -4.38
N ILE A 180 14.88 -5.09 -4.04
CA ILE A 180 15.94 -6.01 -3.63
C ILE A 180 16.84 -6.33 -4.83
N ALA A 181 16.29 -6.58 -6.03
CA ALA A 181 17.07 -6.82 -7.24
C ALA A 181 17.97 -5.62 -7.61
N VAL A 182 17.44 -4.38 -7.51
CA VAL A 182 18.26 -3.16 -7.70
C VAL A 182 19.42 -3.12 -6.71
N TYR A 183 19.15 -3.40 -5.44
CA TYR A 183 20.17 -3.40 -4.39
C TYR A 183 21.27 -4.44 -4.66
N GLU A 184 20.90 -5.68 -5.05
CA GLU A 184 21.86 -6.74 -5.40
C GLU A 184 22.75 -6.36 -6.59
N HIS A 185 22.18 -5.76 -7.65
CA HIS A 185 22.98 -5.28 -8.79
C HIS A 185 23.96 -4.18 -8.37
N VAL A 186 23.60 -3.32 -7.43
CA VAL A 186 24.51 -2.31 -6.86
C VAL A 186 25.64 -2.97 -6.07
N GLU A 187 25.34 -3.96 -5.21
CA GLU A 187 26.36 -4.71 -4.45
C GLU A 187 27.29 -5.50 -5.36
N ALA A 188 26.75 -6.05 -6.48
CA ALA A 188 27.53 -6.74 -7.49
C ALA A 188 28.34 -5.79 -8.42
N LEU A 189 28.25 -4.47 -8.19
CA LEU A 189 28.86 -3.43 -9.05
C LEU A 189 28.35 -3.41 -10.51
N ASP A 190 27.20 -4.05 -10.77
CA ASP A 190 26.51 -4.04 -12.06
C ASP A 190 25.58 -2.82 -12.15
N TYR A 191 26.18 -1.64 -12.22
CA TYR A 191 25.44 -0.39 -12.26
C TYR A 191 24.57 -0.22 -13.52
N ALA A 192 24.89 -0.92 -14.62
CA ALA A 192 24.11 -0.84 -15.85
C ALA A 192 22.71 -1.46 -15.65
N ARG A 193 22.65 -2.64 -15.05
CA ARG A 193 21.36 -3.29 -14.70
C ARG A 193 20.64 -2.57 -13.58
N ALA A 194 21.35 -2.19 -12.52
CA ALA A 194 20.76 -1.40 -11.42
C ALA A 194 20.10 -0.13 -11.97
N HIS A 195 20.76 0.60 -12.89
CA HIS A 195 20.21 1.81 -13.49
C HIS A 195 18.95 1.52 -14.33
N THR A 196 18.96 0.44 -15.12
CA THR A 196 17.81 0.06 -15.95
C THR A 196 16.57 -0.22 -15.10
N LEU A 197 16.71 -1.01 -14.03
CA LEU A 197 15.62 -1.34 -13.12
C LEU A 197 15.15 -0.12 -12.31
N ALA A 198 16.09 0.69 -11.81
CA ALA A 198 15.78 1.90 -11.05
C ALA A 198 15.10 2.95 -11.93
N ALA A 199 15.52 3.14 -13.19
CA ALA A 199 14.87 4.03 -14.14
C ALA A 199 13.43 3.57 -14.45
N GLY A 200 13.21 2.26 -14.61
CA GLY A 200 11.89 1.68 -14.78
C GLY A 200 10.96 1.97 -13.60
N LEU A 201 11.43 1.76 -12.37
CA LEU A 201 10.69 2.10 -11.16
C LEU A 201 10.39 3.60 -11.05
N LEU A 202 11.37 4.46 -11.37
CA LEU A 202 11.21 5.91 -11.35
C LEU A 202 10.11 6.36 -12.32
N ILE A 203 10.15 5.89 -13.57
CA ILE A 203 9.16 6.21 -14.60
C ILE A 203 7.77 5.73 -14.17
N LEU A 204 7.66 4.49 -13.68
CA LEU A 204 6.40 3.93 -13.21
C LEU A 204 5.82 4.73 -12.05
N SER A 205 6.65 5.03 -11.04
CA SER A 205 6.24 5.82 -9.87
C SER A 205 5.81 7.23 -10.25
N PHE A 206 6.55 7.88 -11.16
CA PHE A 206 6.18 9.20 -11.67
C PHE A 206 4.84 9.16 -12.42
N ALA A 207 4.64 8.17 -13.29
CA ALA A 207 3.38 8.01 -14.03
C ALA A 207 2.18 7.79 -13.09
N LEU A 208 2.34 6.97 -12.04
CA LEU A 208 1.32 6.77 -11.02
C LEU A 208 0.96 8.06 -10.27
N LEU A 209 1.97 8.82 -9.83
CA LEU A 209 1.74 10.11 -9.19
C LEU A 209 1.08 11.11 -10.13
N LEU A 210 1.46 11.13 -11.40
CA LEU A 210 0.85 12.01 -12.40
C LEU A 210 -0.65 11.74 -12.53
N VAL A 211 -1.10 10.48 -12.46
CA VAL A 211 -2.53 10.13 -12.46
C VAL A 211 -3.26 10.76 -11.28
N VAL A 212 -2.68 10.74 -10.07
CA VAL A 212 -3.30 11.36 -8.88
C VAL A 212 -3.40 12.87 -9.06
N TYR A 213 -2.31 13.52 -9.45
CA TYR A 213 -2.28 14.98 -9.56
C TYR A 213 -3.20 15.51 -10.67
N THR A 214 -3.24 14.84 -11.83
CA THR A 214 -4.13 15.22 -12.93
C THR A 214 -5.60 14.99 -12.60
N SER A 215 -5.94 13.93 -11.89
CA SER A 215 -7.32 13.66 -11.45
C SER A 215 -7.83 14.72 -10.45
N ARG A 216 -6.96 15.24 -9.59
CA ARG A 216 -7.29 16.34 -8.66
C ARG A 216 -7.43 17.67 -9.38
N PHE A 217 -6.60 17.95 -10.39
CA PHE A 217 -6.62 19.21 -11.13
C PHE A 217 -7.91 19.39 -11.95
N ARG A 218 -8.35 18.33 -12.66
CA ARG A 218 -9.60 18.35 -13.45
C ARG A 218 -10.85 18.71 -12.65
N ARG A 219 -10.85 18.49 -11.33
CA ARG A 219 -12.00 18.81 -10.45
C ARG A 219 -11.99 20.24 -9.92
N ARG A 220 -10.83 20.91 -9.92
CA ARG A 220 -10.75 22.33 -9.51
C ARG A 220 -11.10 23.28 -10.65
N VAL A 221 -11.08 22.82 -11.89
CA VAL A 221 -11.29 23.63 -13.12
C VAL A 221 -12.61 23.28 -13.81
N GLY A 222 -13.36 22.30 -13.33
CA GLY A 222 -14.73 22.01 -13.79
C GLY A 222 -15.73 23.06 -13.25
N PRO A 223 -16.71 23.47 -14.07
CA PRO A 223 -17.70 24.45 -13.69
C PRO A 223 -18.58 24.04 -12.54
#